data_f1f52fff65aa2f05847f1e53ff3c984d
#
_entry.id   f1f52fff65aa2f05847f1e53ff3c984d
#
_cell.length_a   1.000
_cell.length_b   1.000
_cell.length_c   1.000
_cell.angle_alpha   90.00
_cell.angle_beta   90.00
_cell.angle_gamma   90.00
#
_symmetry.space_group_name_H-M   'P 1'
#
loop_
_entity.id
_entity.type
_entity.pdbx_description
1 polymer ?
#
loop_
_entity_poly.entity_id
_entity_poly.type
_entity_poly.pdbx_seq_one_letter_code
_entity_poly.pdbx_strand_id
1 'polypeptide(L)'
;VKPTYGTVSRYGTVPVACSGETVSVMAKDAKTCRKVLDDIAGHDDKDGTSLPESEIAKKADAKEIKRIAIINDMMADVSDDVKANIDSAVAKLGVEAVNIDSSVIAASRPAWNILMSAELCNNVSRYDGVKYGHRAEKFSGIDELYTNSRTEAFGELLKTAIIFGSETLSTENYMKVYDKALRTRRVIVEEFAKIFAEFDAVMIPACSKAFYTEENVKADKYISYKENFYTAPASITGLPAVVAGGVQLIGKAFSENVLLELASKI
;
A
#
# COMPACT_ATOMS: atom_id res chain seq x y z
N VAL A 1 -5.88 3.13 -9.41
CA VAL A 1 -4.71 3.97 -9.14
C VAL A 1 -4.61 4.29 -7.65
N LYS A 2 -3.44 4.07 -7.08
CA LYS A 2 -2.99 4.59 -5.79
C LYS A 2 -2.09 5.80 -6.08
N PRO A 3 -2.48 7.02 -5.70
CA PRO A 3 -1.67 8.19 -5.97
C PRO A 3 -0.43 8.27 -5.05
N THR A 4 0.41 9.25 -5.31
CA THR A 4 1.48 9.67 -4.40
C THR A 4 0.89 10.01 -3.04
N TYR A 5 1.53 9.55 -1.97
CA TYR A 5 1.08 9.77 -0.61
C TYR A 5 0.91 11.27 -0.32
N GLY A 6 -0.22 11.63 0.26
CA GLY A 6 -0.55 13.02 0.63
C GLY A 6 -1.13 13.90 -0.49
N THR A 7 -1.34 13.36 -1.72
CA THR A 7 -1.99 14.12 -2.81
C THR A 7 -3.50 14.17 -2.72
N VAL A 8 -4.12 13.25 -1.99
CA VAL A 8 -5.56 13.21 -1.71
C VAL A 8 -5.76 13.24 -0.20
N SER A 9 -6.65 14.11 0.26
CA SER A 9 -6.97 14.23 1.68
C SER A 9 -7.56 12.93 2.24
N ARG A 10 -7.17 12.60 3.47
CA ARG A 10 -7.72 11.51 4.27
C ARG A 10 -8.71 12.01 5.34
N TYR A 11 -9.01 13.32 5.34
CA TYR A 11 -9.95 13.88 6.29
C TYR A 11 -11.31 13.19 6.21
N GLY A 12 -11.86 12.81 7.36
CA GLY A 12 -13.11 12.04 7.43
C GLY A 12 -12.93 10.52 7.41
N THR A 13 -11.73 9.99 7.15
CA THR A 13 -11.45 8.57 7.30
C THR A 13 -11.12 8.23 8.75
N VAL A 14 -11.37 6.98 9.13
CA VAL A 14 -10.94 6.45 10.43
C VAL A 14 -9.45 6.11 10.35
N PRO A 15 -8.57 6.80 11.10
CA PRO A 15 -7.14 6.57 11.01
C PRO A 15 -6.78 5.22 11.67
N VAL A 16 -6.10 4.37 10.92
CA VAL A 16 -5.61 3.06 11.37
C VAL A 16 -4.08 3.02 11.35
N ALA A 17 -3.46 3.26 10.20
CA ALA A 17 -2.02 3.29 10.02
C ALA A 17 -1.63 4.46 9.13
N CYS A 18 -1.63 5.65 9.71
CA CYS A 18 -1.58 6.93 8.99
C CYS A 18 -0.43 7.07 7.99
N SER A 19 0.75 6.50 8.29
CA SER A 19 1.93 6.62 7.41
C SER A 19 1.84 5.76 6.14
N GLY A 20 0.83 4.88 6.05
CA GLY A 20 0.61 3.97 4.91
C GLY A 20 -0.73 4.17 4.20
N GLU A 21 -1.66 4.91 4.79
CA GLU A 21 -2.99 5.10 4.23
C GLU A 21 -2.99 6.09 3.08
N THR A 22 -3.64 5.71 1.98
CA THR A 22 -3.82 6.55 0.79
C THR A 22 -5.20 6.29 0.20
N VAL A 23 -5.95 7.35 -0.06
CA VAL A 23 -7.21 7.25 -0.80
C VAL A 23 -6.89 6.93 -2.26
N SER A 24 -7.50 5.88 -2.78
CA SER A 24 -7.23 5.33 -4.12
C SER A 24 -8.48 5.32 -4.98
N VAL A 25 -8.32 5.34 -6.30
CA VAL A 25 -9.44 5.30 -7.25
C VAL A 25 -9.42 3.97 -8.00
N MET A 26 -10.58 3.32 -8.07
CA MET A 26 -10.83 2.14 -8.90
C MET A 26 -11.96 2.43 -9.87
N ALA A 27 -11.75 2.17 -11.16
CA ALA A 27 -12.74 2.34 -12.21
C ALA A 27 -12.53 1.31 -13.34
N LYS A 28 -13.42 1.30 -14.32
CA LYS A 28 -13.36 0.35 -15.45
C LYS A 28 -12.21 0.65 -16.42
N ASP A 29 -11.71 1.87 -16.44
CA ASP A 29 -10.66 2.30 -17.37
C ASP A 29 -9.78 3.41 -16.75
N ALA A 30 -8.60 3.58 -17.32
CA ALA A 30 -7.62 4.56 -16.87
C ALA A 30 -8.10 6.02 -17.02
N LYS A 31 -8.92 6.31 -18.04
CA LYS A 31 -9.47 7.66 -18.28
C LYS A 31 -10.41 8.07 -17.14
N THR A 32 -11.28 7.17 -16.72
CA THR A 32 -12.20 7.41 -15.60
C THR A 32 -11.42 7.54 -14.29
N CYS A 33 -10.40 6.67 -14.06
CA CYS A 33 -9.51 6.81 -12.91
C CYS A 33 -8.84 8.19 -12.87
N ARG A 34 -8.33 8.66 -14.00
CA ARG A 34 -7.71 9.99 -14.12
C ARG A 34 -8.67 11.09 -13.74
N LYS A 35 -9.86 11.09 -14.35
CA LYS A 35 -10.87 12.12 -14.09
C LYS A 35 -11.23 12.21 -12.61
N VAL A 36 -11.52 11.07 -11.98
CA VAL A 36 -11.86 11.05 -10.56
C VAL A 36 -10.67 11.48 -9.70
N LEU A 37 -9.46 11.04 -10.02
CA LEU A 37 -8.26 11.46 -9.29
C LEU A 37 -8.02 12.97 -9.41
N ASP A 38 -8.20 13.56 -10.59
CA ASP A 38 -8.06 15.00 -10.81
C ASP A 38 -9.11 15.80 -10.01
N ASP A 39 -10.32 15.24 -9.82
CA ASP A 39 -11.41 15.87 -9.07
C ASP A 39 -11.17 15.83 -7.53
N ILE A 40 -10.46 14.80 -7.02
CA ILE A 40 -10.26 14.62 -5.57
C ILE A 40 -8.86 14.98 -5.07
N ALA A 41 -7.88 15.17 -5.96
CA ALA A 41 -6.52 15.55 -5.60
C ALA A 41 -6.45 17.04 -5.26
N GLY A 42 -5.76 17.37 -4.17
CA GLY A 42 -5.57 18.75 -3.74
C GLY A 42 -5.16 18.83 -2.27
N HIS A 43 -4.74 20.03 -1.86
CA HIS A 43 -4.41 20.32 -0.47
C HIS A 43 -5.66 20.45 0.39
N ASP A 44 -5.60 19.91 1.60
CA ASP A 44 -6.66 20.05 2.62
C ASP A 44 -6.03 20.37 3.98
N ASP A 45 -6.28 21.56 4.49
CA ASP A 45 -5.81 22.03 5.81
C ASP A 45 -6.26 21.14 6.98
N LYS A 46 -7.30 20.33 6.80
CA LYS A 46 -7.84 19.44 7.82
C LYS A 46 -7.10 18.11 7.90
N ASP A 47 -6.28 17.76 6.91
CA ASP A 47 -5.42 16.58 6.92
C ASP A 47 -3.95 16.99 7.06
N GLY A 48 -3.37 16.79 8.25
CA GLY A 48 -1.96 17.11 8.51
C GLY A 48 -0.94 16.34 7.67
N THR A 49 -1.38 15.37 6.87
CA THR A 49 -0.53 14.62 5.91
C THR A 49 -0.75 15.06 4.46
N SER A 50 -1.73 15.94 4.22
CA SER A 50 -1.97 16.50 2.89
C SER A 50 -0.79 17.37 2.46
N LEU A 51 -0.28 17.13 1.26
CA LEU A 51 0.83 17.88 0.69
C LEU A 51 0.39 19.31 0.36
N PRO A 52 1.29 20.33 0.51
CA PRO A 52 1.01 21.67 0.06
C PRO A 52 0.72 21.72 -1.44
N GLU A 53 -0.13 22.65 -1.88
CA GLU A 53 -0.47 22.84 -3.30
C GLU A 53 0.78 22.99 -4.18
N SER A 54 1.81 23.66 -3.68
CA SER A 54 3.10 23.83 -4.37
C SER A 54 3.84 22.51 -4.64
N GLU A 55 3.64 21.48 -3.82
CA GLU A 55 4.20 20.14 -4.04
C GLU A 55 3.33 19.35 -5.02
N ILE A 56 2.01 19.41 -4.86
CA ILE A 56 1.05 18.72 -5.76
C ILE A 56 1.17 19.28 -7.19
N ALA A 57 1.39 20.59 -7.33
CA ALA A 57 1.58 21.25 -8.61
C ALA A 57 2.88 20.85 -9.34
N LYS A 58 3.84 20.25 -8.63
CA LYS A 58 5.04 19.64 -9.24
C LYS A 58 4.70 18.34 -10.00
N LYS A 59 3.45 18.19 -10.48
CA LYS A 59 3.08 17.11 -11.40
C LYS A 59 4.23 16.98 -12.38
N ALA A 60 4.99 15.89 -12.21
CA ALA A 60 6.24 15.70 -12.92
C ALA A 60 6.01 16.06 -14.38
N ASP A 61 6.92 16.81 -14.98
CA ASP A 61 7.02 16.89 -16.43
C ASP A 61 7.08 15.45 -16.91
N ALA A 62 5.93 14.92 -17.22
CA ALA A 62 5.69 13.50 -17.39
C ALA A 62 6.39 13.11 -18.69
N LYS A 63 7.62 12.66 -18.55
CA LYS A 63 8.38 12.11 -19.66
C LYS A 63 7.75 10.79 -20.04
N GLU A 64 7.62 10.57 -21.33
CA GLU A 64 7.20 9.30 -21.89
C GLU A 64 7.98 8.15 -21.25
N ILE A 65 7.29 7.11 -20.79
CA ILE A 65 7.93 5.91 -20.25
C ILE A 65 8.48 5.09 -21.41
N LYS A 66 9.80 4.88 -21.42
CA LYS A 66 10.53 4.13 -22.45
C LYS A 66 11.17 2.87 -21.92
N ARG A 67 11.62 2.89 -20.67
CA ARG A 67 12.29 1.76 -20.02
C ARG A 67 11.63 1.39 -18.71
N ILE A 68 11.30 0.11 -18.56
CA ILE A 68 10.64 -0.43 -17.36
C ILE A 68 11.54 -1.51 -16.75
N ALA A 69 11.74 -1.47 -15.43
CA ALA A 69 12.35 -2.54 -14.68
C ALA A 69 11.28 -3.56 -14.25
N ILE A 70 11.52 -4.84 -14.48
CA ILE A 70 10.74 -5.96 -13.93
C ILE A 70 11.55 -6.58 -12.80
N ILE A 71 10.96 -6.69 -11.60
CA ILE A 71 11.68 -7.19 -10.42
C ILE A 71 11.54 -8.71 -10.34
N ASN A 72 12.63 -9.45 -10.60
CA ASN A 72 12.65 -10.90 -10.60
C ASN A 72 12.24 -11.52 -9.25
N ASP A 73 12.70 -10.93 -8.13
CA ASP A 73 12.36 -11.39 -6.78
C ASP A 73 10.86 -11.36 -6.50
N MET A 74 10.10 -10.54 -7.23
CA MET A 74 8.64 -10.44 -7.11
C MET A 74 7.91 -11.42 -8.01
N MET A 75 8.62 -12.17 -8.86
CA MET A 75 8.06 -13.14 -9.82
C MET A 75 8.13 -14.61 -9.36
N ALA A 76 8.77 -14.87 -8.21
CA ALA A 76 9.09 -16.25 -7.79
C ALA A 76 7.84 -17.11 -7.51
N ASP A 77 6.84 -16.55 -6.84
CA ASP A 77 5.68 -17.29 -6.33
C ASP A 77 4.36 -16.94 -7.05
N VAL A 78 4.43 -16.47 -8.29
CA VAL A 78 3.24 -16.13 -9.07
C VAL A 78 2.80 -17.30 -9.96
N SER A 79 1.48 -17.38 -10.18
CA SER A 79 0.89 -18.37 -11.09
C SER A 79 1.24 -18.07 -12.55
N ASP A 80 1.12 -19.08 -13.42
CA ASP A 80 1.49 -18.96 -14.82
C ASP A 80 0.60 -17.96 -15.59
N ASP A 81 -0.66 -17.80 -15.20
CA ASP A 81 -1.55 -16.80 -15.75
C ASP A 81 -1.09 -15.35 -15.41
N VAL A 82 -0.53 -15.13 -14.22
CA VAL A 82 0.07 -13.84 -13.85
C VAL A 82 1.34 -13.57 -14.65
N LYS A 83 2.20 -14.56 -14.87
CA LYS A 83 3.37 -14.43 -15.75
C LYS A 83 2.95 -14.05 -17.16
N ALA A 84 1.94 -14.74 -17.72
CA ALA A 84 1.39 -14.45 -19.03
C ALA A 84 0.81 -13.02 -19.12
N ASN A 85 0.20 -12.52 -18.05
CA ASN A 85 -0.27 -11.14 -17.99
C ASN A 85 0.88 -10.12 -18.06
N ILE A 86 2.00 -10.38 -17.37
CA ILE A 86 3.21 -9.54 -17.45
C ILE A 86 3.76 -9.51 -18.87
N ASP A 87 3.94 -10.70 -19.49
CA ASP A 87 4.45 -10.81 -20.86
C ASP A 87 3.53 -10.11 -21.88
N SER A 88 2.21 -10.30 -21.73
CA SER A 88 1.21 -9.61 -22.56
C SER A 88 1.26 -8.10 -22.38
N ALA A 89 1.41 -7.61 -21.14
CA ALA A 89 1.51 -6.19 -20.87
C ALA A 89 2.77 -5.59 -21.53
N VAL A 90 3.93 -6.23 -21.36
CA VAL A 90 5.19 -5.79 -22.00
C VAL A 90 5.02 -5.69 -23.52
N ALA A 91 4.42 -6.69 -24.16
CA ALA A 91 4.20 -6.71 -25.60
C ALA A 91 3.27 -5.56 -26.07
N LYS A 92 2.22 -5.26 -25.31
CA LYS A 92 1.27 -4.17 -25.64
C LYS A 92 1.85 -2.79 -25.41
N LEU A 93 2.70 -2.63 -24.39
CA LEU A 93 3.27 -1.32 -24.04
C LEU A 93 4.29 -0.84 -25.06
N GLY A 94 4.99 -1.74 -25.75
CA GLY A 94 5.99 -1.40 -26.75
C GLY A 94 7.19 -0.62 -26.16
N VAL A 95 7.52 -0.90 -24.89
CA VAL A 95 8.64 -0.28 -24.15
C VAL A 95 9.75 -1.29 -23.93
N GLU A 96 10.96 -0.81 -23.69
CA GLU A 96 12.06 -1.66 -23.26
C GLU A 96 11.80 -2.17 -21.84
N ALA A 97 11.64 -3.47 -21.68
CA ALA A 97 11.47 -4.11 -20.38
C ALA A 97 12.73 -4.91 -20.02
N VAL A 98 13.29 -4.65 -18.85
CA VAL A 98 14.53 -5.27 -18.36
C VAL A 98 14.29 -5.92 -17.02
N ASN A 99 14.60 -7.20 -16.94
CA ASN A 99 14.58 -7.94 -15.68
C ASN A 99 15.78 -7.56 -14.81
N ILE A 100 15.50 -7.18 -13.55
CA ILE A 100 16.53 -6.88 -12.55
C ILE A 100 16.23 -7.60 -11.25
N ASP A 101 17.27 -7.88 -10.47
CA ASP A 101 17.13 -8.43 -9.12
C ASP A 101 17.11 -7.32 -8.08
N SER A 102 16.20 -7.42 -7.11
CA SER A 102 16.16 -6.51 -5.96
C SER A 102 15.47 -7.15 -4.75
N SER A 103 16.22 -7.94 -4.01
CA SER A 103 15.78 -8.51 -2.73
C SER A 103 15.39 -7.43 -1.71
N VAL A 104 15.90 -6.21 -1.87
CA VAL A 104 15.54 -5.05 -1.05
C VAL A 104 14.06 -4.71 -1.24
N ILE A 105 13.56 -4.71 -2.49
CA ILE A 105 12.12 -4.44 -2.73
C ILE A 105 11.26 -5.57 -2.14
N ALA A 106 11.68 -6.82 -2.25
CA ALA A 106 10.99 -7.96 -1.64
C ALA A 106 10.88 -7.86 -0.10
N ALA A 107 11.82 -7.15 0.55
CA ALA A 107 11.78 -6.86 1.99
C ALA A 107 10.67 -5.87 2.40
N SER A 108 9.93 -5.30 1.46
CA SER A 108 8.84 -4.35 1.74
C SER A 108 7.74 -4.96 2.59
N ARG A 109 7.33 -6.22 2.35
CA ARG A 109 6.26 -6.87 3.10
C ARG A 109 6.54 -6.99 4.60
N PRO A 110 7.65 -7.58 5.05
CA PRO A 110 7.91 -7.66 6.50
C PRO A 110 8.03 -6.28 7.14
N ALA A 111 8.70 -5.31 6.51
CA ALA A 111 8.78 -3.95 7.02
C ALA A 111 7.39 -3.29 7.10
N TRP A 112 6.55 -3.45 6.07
CA TRP A 112 5.18 -2.97 6.04
C TRP A 112 4.35 -3.55 7.19
N ASN A 113 4.36 -4.87 7.37
CA ASN A 113 3.57 -5.53 8.41
C ASN A 113 3.97 -5.06 9.81
N ILE A 114 5.27 -4.88 10.07
CA ILE A 114 5.78 -4.38 11.34
C ILE A 114 5.29 -2.95 11.58
N LEU A 115 5.53 -2.04 10.65
CA LEU A 115 5.21 -0.62 10.81
C LEU A 115 3.70 -0.38 10.90
N MET A 116 2.92 -1.01 10.03
CA MET A 116 1.46 -0.81 10.02
C MET A 116 0.79 -1.42 11.26
N SER A 117 1.24 -2.57 11.74
CA SER A 117 0.72 -3.16 12.97
C SER A 117 1.05 -2.32 14.21
N ALA A 118 2.24 -1.72 14.26
CA ALA A 118 2.65 -0.82 15.32
C ALA A 118 1.78 0.45 15.38
N GLU A 119 1.57 1.10 14.23
CA GLU A 119 0.68 2.27 14.13
C GLU A 119 -0.78 1.91 14.44
N LEU A 120 -1.27 0.80 13.87
CA LEU A 120 -2.61 0.29 14.11
C LEU A 120 -2.85 0.03 15.60
N CYS A 121 -1.95 -0.68 16.28
CA CYS A 121 -2.06 -0.96 17.71
C CYS A 121 -2.24 0.33 18.53
N ASN A 122 -1.44 1.35 18.23
CA ASN A 122 -1.52 2.64 18.89
C ASN A 122 -2.81 3.40 18.54
N ASN A 123 -3.18 3.48 17.26
CA ASN A 123 -4.33 4.27 16.82
C ASN A 123 -5.68 3.69 17.28
N VAL A 124 -5.85 2.35 17.24
CA VAL A 124 -7.11 1.71 17.67
C VAL A 124 -7.29 1.64 19.20
N SER A 125 -6.28 2.02 19.98
CA SER A 125 -6.38 2.09 21.44
C SER A 125 -7.47 3.05 21.91
N ARG A 126 -7.80 4.08 21.09
CA ARG A 126 -8.88 5.05 21.37
C ARG A 126 -10.30 4.46 21.33
N TYR A 127 -10.48 3.30 20.69
CA TYR A 127 -11.80 2.64 20.59
C TYR A 127 -12.01 1.74 21.79
N ASP A 128 -12.41 2.34 22.88
CA ASP A 128 -12.55 1.74 24.21
C ASP A 128 -14.01 1.54 24.66
N GLY A 129 -14.98 2.01 23.85
CA GLY A 129 -16.40 1.95 24.18
C GLY A 129 -16.87 3.05 25.15
N VAL A 130 -15.99 3.97 25.54
CA VAL A 130 -16.33 5.12 26.41
C VAL A 130 -16.55 6.38 25.56
N LYS A 131 -15.53 6.83 24.84
CA LYS A 131 -15.61 8.01 23.96
C LYS A 131 -15.85 7.66 22.51
N TYR A 132 -15.28 6.55 22.06
CA TYR A 132 -15.29 6.16 20.64
C TYR A 132 -15.55 4.67 20.47
N GLY A 133 -16.12 4.31 19.33
CA GLY A 133 -16.33 2.95 18.91
C GLY A 133 -17.59 2.30 19.53
N HIS A 134 -17.67 0.99 19.33
CA HIS A 134 -18.73 0.16 19.90
C HIS A 134 -18.66 0.14 21.43
N ARG A 135 -19.80 0.23 22.09
CA ARG A 135 -19.95 0.11 23.53
C ARG A 135 -20.76 -1.15 23.87
N ALA A 136 -20.19 -2.04 24.65
CA ALA A 136 -20.90 -3.22 25.13
C ALA A 136 -22.12 -2.80 25.98
N GLU A 137 -23.22 -3.54 25.83
CA GLU A 137 -24.44 -3.28 26.59
C GLU A 137 -24.38 -3.82 28.04
N LYS A 138 -23.58 -4.87 28.26
CA LYS A 138 -23.50 -5.57 29.56
C LYS A 138 -22.09 -5.49 30.12
N PHE A 139 -21.94 -4.87 31.27
CA PHE A 139 -20.67 -4.78 32.01
C PHE A 139 -20.96 -4.41 33.47
N SER A 140 -20.13 -4.84 34.39
CA SER A 140 -20.23 -4.55 35.81
C SER A 140 -19.28 -3.43 36.27
N GLY A 141 -18.28 -3.09 35.46
CA GLY A 141 -17.28 -2.05 35.77
C GLY A 141 -16.49 -1.64 34.54
N ILE A 142 -15.54 -0.71 34.72
CA ILE A 142 -14.80 -0.10 33.61
C ILE A 142 -13.94 -1.13 32.86
N ASP A 143 -13.31 -2.05 33.55
CA ASP A 143 -12.44 -3.07 32.95
C ASP A 143 -13.25 -4.04 32.10
N GLU A 144 -14.45 -4.43 32.59
CA GLU A 144 -15.34 -5.28 31.83
C GLU A 144 -15.94 -4.56 30.62
N LEU A 145 -16.26 -3.26 30.77
CA LEU A 145 -16.71 -2.43 29.66
C LEU A 145 -15.64 -2.41 28.54
N TYR A 146 -14.39 -2.16 28.86
CA TYR A 146 -13.30 -2.15 27.86
C TYR A 146 -13.12 -3.51 27.23
N THR A 147 -13.07 -4.57 28.02
CA THR A 147 -12.88 -5.94 27.54
C THR A 147 -14.01 -6.35 26.61
N ASN A 148 -15.26 -6.17 27.00
CA ASN A 148 -16.43 -6.58 26.22
C ASN A 148 -16.54 -5.76 24.95
N SER A 149 -16.44 -4.41 25.03
CA SER A 149 -16.56 -3.54 23.87
C SER A 149 -15.51 -3.88 22.79
N ARG A 150 -14.26 -4.09 23.18
CA ARG A 150 -13.19 -4.44 22.24
C ARG A 150 -13.32 -5.88 21.73
N THR A 151 -13.78 -6.79 22.58
CA THR A 151 -14.01 -8.20 22.19
C THR A 151 -15.11 -8.32 21.15
N GLU A 152 -16.19 -7.58 21.33
CA GLU A 152 -17.34 -7.58 20.41
C GLU A 152 -17.03 -6.85 19.09
N ALA A 153 -16.31 -5.73 19.15
CA ALA A 153 -16.08 -4.88 18.00
C ALA A 153 -14.91 -5.33 17.11
N PHE A 154 -13.87 -5.94 17.69
CA PHE A 154 -12.64 -6.24 16.95
C PHE A 154 -12.64 -7.66 16.41
N GLY A 155 -12.57 -7.77 15.08
CA GLY A 155 -12.38 -9.05 14.42
C GLY A 155 -10.99 -9.66 14.69
N GLU A 156 -10.82 -10.93 14.34
CA GLU A 156 -9.61 -11.70 14.65
C GLU A 156 -8.34 -11.11 14.02
N LEU A 157 -8.39 -10.68 12.75
CA LEU A 157 -7.23 -10.09 12.08
C LEU A 157 -6.77 -8.81 12.76
N LEU A 158 -7.72 -7.97 13.21
CA LEU A 158 -7.41 -6.75 13.95
C LEU A 158 -6.78 -7.07 15.30
N LYS A 159 -7.31 -8.03 16.05
CA LYS A 159 -6.74 -8.50 17.32
C LYS A 159 -5.32 -9.03 17.14
N THR A 160 -5.08 -9.81 16.09
CA THR A 160 -3.75 -10.32 15.74
C THR A 160 -2.77 -9.16 15.46
N ALA A 161 -3.20 -8.17 14.68
CA ALA A 161 -2.37 -7.00 14.38
C ALA A 161 -2.08 -6.14 15.63
N ILE A 162 -3.04 -6.01 16.55
CA ILE A 162 -2.84 -5.31 17.83
C ILE A 162 -1.78 -6.01 18.68
N ILE A 163 -1.88 -7.35 18.84
CA ILE A 163 -0.91 -8.12 19.63
C ILE A 163 0.48 -8.02 19.00
N PHE A 164 0.58 -8.22 17.69
CA PHE A 164 1.86 -8.12 16.97
C PHE A 164 2.46 -6.71 17.06
N GLY A 165 1.64 -5.66 16.88
CA GLY A 165 2.07 -4.26 17.00
C GLY A 165 2.52 -3.90 18.42
N SER A 166 1.79 -4.36 19.44
CA SER A 166 2.15 -4.16 20.84
C SER A 166 3.51 -4.79 21.19
N GLU A 167 3.72 -6.04 20.76
CA GLU A 167 4.98 -6.75 20.94
C GLU A 167 6.14 -6.05 20.21
N THR A 168 5.89 -5.58 18.99
CA THR A 168 6.87 -4.81 18.20
C THR A 168 7.31 -3.52 18.89
N LEU A 169 6.39 -2.86 19.60
CA LEU A 169 6.65 -1.60 20.32
C LEU A 169 7.15 -1.82 21.75
N SER A 170 7.27 -3.06 22.23
CA SER A 170 7.79 -3.35 23.57
C SER A 170 9.22 -2.83 23.72
N THR A 171 9.62 -2.50 24.95
CA THR A 171 10.97 -1.99 25.26
C THR A 171 12.07 -2.92 24.74
N GLU A 172 11.83 -4.22 24.80
CA GLU A 172 12.78 -5.23 24.35
C GLU A 172 12.95 -5.26 22.84
N ASN A 173 11.84 -5.07 22.07
CA ASN A 173 11.81 -5.24 20.63
C ASN A 173 11.90 -3.93 19.85
N TYR A 174 11.67 -2.78 20.49
CA TYR A 174 11.63 -1.48 19.82
C TYR A 174 12.83 -1.26 18.89
N MET A 175 14.03 -1.36 19.40
CA MET A 175 15.26 -1.16 18.61
C MET A 175 15.56 -2.32 17.66
N LYS A 176 15.20 -3.55 18.03
CA LYS A 176 15.51 -4.76 17.25
C LYS A 176 14.55 -4.96 16.07
N VAL A 177 13.31 -4.54 16.23
CA VAL A 177 12.23 -4.83 15.28
C VAL A 177 11.67 -3.54 14.67
N TYR A 178 11.09 -2.64 15.47
CA TYR A 178 10.43 -1.44 14.95
C TYR A 178 11.41 -0.46 14.30
N ASP A 179 12.47 -0.06 15.00
CA ASP A 179 13.50 0.83 14.44
C ASP A 179 14.21 0.22 13.23
N LYS A 180 14.44 -1.10 13.25
CA LYS A 180 14.99 -1.81 12.10
C LYS A 180 14.04 -1.71 10.89
N ALA A 181 12.73 -1.84 11.09
CA ALA A 181 11.74 -1.70 10.01
C ALA A 181 11.70 -0.27 9.44
N LEU A 182 11.83 0.77 10.28
CA LEU A 182 11.97 2.16 9.83
C LEU A 182 13.21 2.36 8.95
N ARG A 183 14.36 1.82 9.37
CA ARG A 183 15.60 1.85 8.57
C ARG A 183 15.45 1.05 7.27
N THR A 184 14.79 -0.10 7.31
CA THR A 184 14.50 -0.89 6.11
C THR A 184 13.62 -0.10 5.14
N ARG A 185 12.59 0.61 5.62
CA ARG A 185 11.79 1.53 4.80
C ARG A 185 12.68 2.54 4.05
N ARG A 186 13.65 3.13 4.73
CA ARG A 186 14.59 4.08 4.12
C ARG A 186 15.42 3.43 3.02
N VAL A 187 15.95 2.23 3.26
CA VAL A 187 16.72 1.47 2.26
C VAL A 187 15.87 1.13 1.03
N ILE A 188 14.59 0.78 1.21
CA ILE A 188 13.66 0.53 0.11
C ILE A 188 13.44 1.79 -0.73
N VAL A 189 13.25 2.95 -0.09
CA VAL A 189 13.12 4.25 -0.79
C VAL A 189 14.38 4.56 -1.61
N GLU A 190 15.55 4.34 -1.06
CA GLU A 190 16.84 4.55 -1.75
C GLU A 190 17.03 3.57 -2.91
N GLU A 191 16.55 2.35 -2.78
CA GLU A 191 16.60 1.36 -3.86
C GLU A 191 15.71 1.78 -5.04
N PHE A 192 14.47 2.20 -4.79
CA PHE A 192 13.64 2.77 -5.85
C PHE A 192 14.27 3.99 -6.51
N ALA A 193 14.93 4.86 -5.74
CA ALA A 193 15.64 6.01 -6.30
C ALA A 193 16.77 5.59 -7.24
N LYS A 194 17.53 4.53 -6.93
CA LYS A 194 18.57 3.97 -7.82
C LYS A 194 17.94 3.40 -9.09
N ILE A 195 16.87 2.60 -8.97
CA ILE A 195 16.17 2.03 -10.11
C ILE A 195 15.64 3.16 -11.02
N PHE A 196 15.02 4.19 -10.44
CA PHE A 196 14.52 5.33 -11.21
C PHE A 196 15.59 6.26 -11.79
N ALA A 197 16.87 6.07 -11.46
CA ALA A 197 17.97 6.75 -12.17
C ALA A 197 18.18 6.16 -13.57
N GLU A 198 17.82 4.88 -13.79
CA GLU A 198 18.02 4.15 -15.05
C GLU A 198 16.71 3.82 -15.77
N PHE A 199 15.60 3.69 -15.02
CA PHE A 199 14.29 3.28 -15.51
C PHE A 199 13.25 4.36 -15.25
N ASP A 200 12.21 4.38 -16.07
CA ASP A 200 11.10 5.33 -15.96
C ASP A 200 10.00 4.82 -15.02
N ALA A 201 9.81 3.50 -14.97
CA ALA A 201 8.86 2.83 -14.10
C ALA A 201 9.34 1.43 -13.69
N VAL A 202 8.70 0.90 -12.65
CA VAL A 202 8.85 -0.49 -12.22
C VAL A 202 7.55 -1.23 -12.50
N MET A 203 7.64 -2.46 -13.04
CA MET A 203 6.51 -3.36 -13.22
C MET A 203 6.69 -4.58 -12.32
N ILE A 204 5.65 -4.91 -11.57
CA ILE A 204 5.56 -6.12 -10.76
C ILE A 204 4.15 -6.74 -10.89
N PRO A 205 3.94 -7.98 -10.46
CA PRO A 205 2.60 -8.55 -10.36
C PRO A 205 1.70 -7.70 -9.43
N ALA A 206 0.41 -7.62 -9.76
CA ALA A 206 -0.55 -7.00 -8.84
C ALA A 206 -0.90 -7.94 -7.68
N CYS A 207 -0.81 -9.26 -7.91
CA CYS A 207 -1.21 -10.34 -7.02
C CYS A 207 -0.47 -11.62 -7.40
N SER A 208 -0.38 -12.59 -6.51
CA SER A 208 0.23 -13.91 -6.83
C SER A 208 -0.62 -14.75 -7.80
N LYS A 209 -1.93 -14.49 -7.86
CA LYS A 209 -2.90 -15.13 -8.76
C LYS A 209 -3.73 -14.09 -9.48
N ALA A 210 -4.26 -14.42 -10.65
CA ALA A 210 -5.10 -13.50 -11.42
C ALA A 210 -6.38 -13.09 -10.67
N PHE A 211 -6.93 -13.99 -9.86
CA PHE A 211 -8.07 -13.72 -8.99
C PHE A 211 -8.14 -14.68 -7.80
N TYR A 212 -8.89 -14.29 -6.77
CA TYR A 212 -9.25 -15.12 -5.63
C TYR A 212 -10.76 -15.29 -5.59
N THR A 213 -11.21 -16.53 -5.38
CA THR A 213 -12.64 -16.81 -5.12
C THR A 213 -12.98 -16.52 -3.67
N GLU A 214 -14.26 -16.34 -3.38
CA GLU A 214 -14.75 -16.22 -2.01
C GLU A 214 -14.38 -17.44 -1.14
N GLU A 215 -14.37 -18.62 -1.75
CA GLU A 215 -13.95 -19.86 -1.07
C GLU A 215 -12.48 -19.84 -0.69
N ASN A 216 -11.60 -19.32 -1.56
CA ASN A 216 -10.18 -19.14 -1.25
C ASN A 216 -10.00 -18.23 -0.03
N VAL A 217 -10.72 -17.09 -0.01
CA VAL A 217 -10.63 -16.13 1.10
C VAL A 217 -11.19 -16.71 2.39
N LYS A 218 -12.26 -17.51 2.34
CA LYS A 218 -12.80 -18.22 3.51
C LYS A 218 -11.86 -19.31 4.03
N ALA A 219 -11.17 -20.00 3.12
CA ALA A 219 -10.22 -21.05 3.47
C ALA A 219 -8.93 -20.51 4.10
N ASP A 220 -8.48 -19.33 3.66
CA ASP A 220 -7.29 -18.67 4.19
C ASP A 220 -7.54 -17.17 4.43
N LYS A 221 -7.92 -16.84 5.65
CA LYS A 221 -8.17 -15.46 6.09
C LYS A 221 -6.92 -14.55 6.04
N TYR A 222 -5.73 -15.11 5.90
CA TYR A 222 -4.47 -14.37 5.82
C TYR A 222 -4.03 -14.06 4.38
N ILE A 223 -4.83 -14.34 3.36
CA ILE A 223 -4.51 -14.05 1.96
C ILE A 223 -4.07 -12.58 1.80
N SER A 224 -4.79 -11.62 2.37
CA SER A 224 -4.44 -10.20 2.27
C SER A 224 -3.04 -9.88 2.82
N TYR A 225 -2.63 -10.52 3.91
CA TYR A 225 -1.28 -10.38 4.47
C TYR A 225 -0.20 -11.00 3.57
N LYS A 226 -0.53 -12.10 2.86
CA LYS A 226 0.39 -12.71 1.89
C LYS A 226 0.54 -11.83 0.65
N GLU A 227 -0.58 -11.33 0.13
CA GLU A 227 -0.62 -10.46 -1.04
C GLU A 227 -0.04 -9.05 -0.80
N ASN A 228 0.12 -8.62 0.45
CA ASN A 228 0.92 -7.44 0.78
C ASN A 228 2.36 -7.51 0.27
N PHE A 229 2.83 -8.69 -0.15
CA PHE A 229 4.10 -8.83 -0.86
C PHE A 229 4.16 -7.96 -2.12
N TYR A 230 3.05 -7.87 -2.86
CA TYR A 230 2.96 -7.10 -4.09
C TYR A 230 2.52 -5.65 -3.87
N THR A 231 1.75 -5.36 -2.84
CA THR A 231 1.18 -4.04 -2.60
C THR A 231 2.03 -3.15 -1.69
N ALA A 232 2.82 -3.76 -0.80
CA ALA A 232 3.65 -3.04 0.15
C ALA A 232 4.72 -2.15 -0.49
N PRO A 233 5.41 -2.51 -1.60
CA PRO A 233 6.47 -1.68 -2.17
C PRO A 233 6.03 -0.24 -2.46
N ALA A 234 4.93 -0.05 -3.16
CA ALA A 234 4.39 1.27 -3.49
C ALA A 234 3.84 2.00 -2.26
N SER A 235 3.26 1.25 -1.31
CA SER A 235 2.62 1.85 -0.13
C SER A 235 3.65 2.32 0.90
N ILE A 236 4.68 1.49 1.21
CA ILE A 236 5.72 1.81 2.20
C ILE A 236 6.61 2.97 1.76
N THR A 237 6.76 3.18 0.45
CA THR A 237 7.55 4.26 -0.14
C THR A 237 6.74 5.52 -0.41
N GLY A 238 5.40 5.45 -0.38
CA GLY A 238 4.52 6.55 -0.75
C GLY A 238 4.44 6.82 -2.26
N LEU A 239 5.05 5.97 -3.09
CA LEU A 239 5.08 6.12 -4.55
C LEU A 239 3.72 5.83 -5.19
N PRO A 240 3.38 6.46 -6.33
CA PRO A 240 2.16 6.15 -7.06
C PRO A 240 2.26 4.78 -7.73
N ALA A 241 1.10 4.10 -7.81
CA ALA A 241 0.99 2.83 -8.51
C ALA A 241 -0.33 2.74 -9.29
N VAL A 242 -0.29 2.11 -10.45
CA VAL A 242 -1.48 1.82 -11.27
C VAL A 242 -1.53 0.33 -11.56
N VAL A 243 -2.70 -0.27 -11.36
CA VAL A 243 -2.95 -1.68 -11.69
C VAL A 243 -3.88 -1.74 -12.89
N ALA A 244 -3.47 -2.47 -13.92
CA ALA A 244 -4.27 -2.79 -15.11
C ALA A 244 -3.88 -4.18 -15.61
N GLY A 245 -4.84 -4.96 -16.11
CA GLY A 245 -4.56 -6.28 -16.69
C GLY A 245 -3.83 -7.27 -15.77
N GLY A 246 -3.96 -7.12 -14.45
CA GLY A 246 -3.26 -7.98 -13.47
C GLY A 246 -1.81 -7.61 -13.19
N VAL A 247 -1.29 -6.53 -13.79
CA VAL A 247 0.05 -6.02 -13.53
C VAL A 247 0.01 -4.70 -12.77
N GLN A 248 1.04 -4.41 -11.98
CA GLN A 248 1.21 -3.17 -11.24
C GLN A 248 2.39 -2.38 -11.80
N LEU A 249 2.14 -1.13 -12.17
CA LEU A 249 3.13 -0.15 -12.58
C LEU A 249 3.38 0.83 -11.44
N ILE A 250 4.62 0.96 -10.99
CA ILE A 250 5.04 1.90 -9.94
C ILE A 250 5.93 2.96 -10.59
N GLY A 251 5.64 4.22 -10.34
CA GLY A 251 6.40 5.34 -10.91
C GLY A 251 7.02 6.26 -9.86
N LYS A 252 7.73 7.28 -10.34
CA LYS A 252 8.24 8.38 -9.51
C LYS A 252 7.06 9.11 -8.86
N ALA A 253 7.31 9.78 -7.74
CA ALA A 253 6.28 10.62 -7.12
C ALA A 253 5.69 11.59 -8.16
N PHE A 254 4.37 11.77 -8.11
CA PHE A 254 3.57 12.63 -9.00
C PHE A 254 3.51 12.18 -10.48
N SER A 255 3.86 10.92 -10.80
CA SER A 255 3.81 10.38 -12.16
C SER A 255 2.49 9.65 -12.49
N GLU A 256 1.42 9.87 -11.73
CA GLU A 256 0.12 9.18 -11.91
C GLU A 256 -0.41 9.29 -13.33
N ASN A 257 -0.27 10.47 -13.93
CA ASN A 257 -0.79 10.74 -15.28
C ASN A 257 -0.11 9.86 -16.34
N VAL A 258 1.21 9.71 -16.25
CA VAL A 258 1.99 8.90 -17.21
C VAL A 258 1.72 7.42 -16.99
N LEU A 259 1.63 7.00 -15.73
CA LEU A 259 1.28 5.62 -15.39
C LEU A 259 -0.11 5.24 -15.89
N LEU A 260 -1.11 6.14 -15.74
CA LEU A 260 -2.47 5.93 -16.23
C LEU A 260 -2.52 5.90 -17.76
N GLU A 261 -1.76 6.75 -18.44
CA GLU A 261 -1.63 6.72 -19.89
C GLU A 261 -1.03 5.39 -20.37
N LEU A 262 0.06 4.95 -19.72
CA LEU A 262 0.66 3.67 -20.02
C LEU A 262 -0.30 2.50 -19.76
N ALA A 263 -0.98 2.49 -18.61
CA ALA A 263 -1.95 1.48 -18.23
C ALA A 263 -3.16 1.41 -19.18
N SER A 264 -3.49 2.50 -19.87
CA SER A 264 -4.58 2.51 -20.85
C SER A 264 -4.32 1.68 -22.11
N LYS A 265 -3.07 1.24 -22.32
CA LYS A 265 -2.63 0.38 -23.43
C LYS A 265 -2.72 -1.11 -23.09
N ILE A 266 -2.85 -1.48 -21.80
CA ILE A 266 -2.94 -2.86 -21.32
C ILE A 266 -4.38 -3.35 -21.37
#